data_ff2f9e22c54ed82a30b13362e02ec4c9
#
_entry.id   ff2f9e22c54ed82a30b13362e02ec4c9
#
_cell.length_a   1.000
_cell.length_b   1.000
_cell.length_c   1.000
_cell.angle_alpha   90.00
_cell.angle_beta   90.00
_cell.angle_gamma   90.00
#
_symmetry.space_group_name_H-M   'P 1'
#
loop_
_entity.id
_entity.type
_entity.pdbx_description
1 polymer ?
#
loop_
_entity_poly.entity_id
_entity_poly.type
_entity_poly.pdbx_seq_one_letter_code
_entity_poly.pdbx_strand_id
1 'polypeptide(L)'
;MAGTCAVDPAGMTTCVLRRGRVLGEDGFRDDLTVVIEDGRIAALERDPDPEAPVRAGQVDLDGGWLLPGFIDAQVNGGGGVLFNNVPTLEGIAAIATAHRRFGTTGLLPTLISDRPEVMAGAIDAVRQAIAAGVPGVLGIHLEGPYIAPARRGTHDASTFRVP
;
A
#
# COMPACT_ATOMS: atom_id res chain seq x y z
N MET A 1 -12.74 2.91 -21.39
CA MET A 1 -12.61 4.19 -20.63
C MET A 1 -12.87 3.85 -19.18
N ALA A 2 -11.93 4.15 -18.27
CA ALA A 2 -12.16 3.97 -16.84
C ALA A 2 -13.31 4.90 -16.41
N GLY A 3 -14.36 4.33 -15.83
CA GLY A 3 -15.47 5.10 -15.27
C GLY A 3 -14.97 6.00 -14.13
N THR A 4 -15.63 7.13 -13.93
CA THR A 4 -15.36 8.04 -12.80
C THR A 4 -16.40 7.84 -11.73
N CYS A 5 -15.97 7.86 -10.45
CA CYS A 5 -16.88 7.84 -9.32
C CYS A 5 -17.84 9.05 -9.37
N ALA A 6 -19.07 8.86 -8.91
CA ALA A 6 -20.06 9.92 -8.82
C ALA A 6 -19.86 10.71 -7.52
N VAL A 7 -20.06 12.03 -7.60
CA VAL A 7 -20.13 12.92 -6.42
C VAL A 7 -21.53 13.47 -6.34
N ASP A 8 -22.20 13.30 -5.21
CA ASP A 8 -23.54 13.82 -4.99
C ASP A 8 -23.54 15.32 -4.62
N PRO A 9 -24.71 15.99 -4.58
CA PRO A 9 -24.80 17.40 -4.21
C PRO A 9 -24.33 17.71 -2.77
N ALA A 10 -24.27 16.71 -1.89
CA ALA A 10 -23.76 16.83 -0.52
C ALA A 10 -22.23 16.64 -0.46
N GLY A 11 -21.59 16.33 -1.59
CA GLY A 11 -20.14 16.11 -1.69
C GLY A 11 -19.70 14.69 -1.38
N MET A 12 -20.64 13.77 -1.15
CA MET A 12 -20.33 12.35 -0.91
C MET A 12 -19.91 11.66 -2.22
N THR A 13 -18.81 10.93 -2.15
CA THR A 13 -18.28 10.21 -3.32
C THR A 13 -18.77 8.77 -3.27
N THR A 14 -19.54 8.35 -4.29
CA THR A 14 -19.94 6.96 -4.47
C THR A 14 -19.31 6.36 -5.72
N CYS A 15 -18.75 5.17 -5.58
CA CYS A 15 -18.13 4.41 -6.64
C CYS A 15 -18.62 2.97 -6.59
N VAL A 16 -19.13 2.44 -7.70
CA VAL A 16 -19.56 1.05 -7.80
C VAL A 16 -18.67 0.32 -8.78
N LEU A 17 -17.93 -0.68 -8.30
CA LEU A 17 -17.06 -1.52 -9.12
C LEU A 17 -17.85 -2.74 -9.59
N ARG A 18 -17.87 -3.00 -10.89
CA ARG A 18 -18.66 -4.07 -11.51
C ARG A 18 -17.85 -4.86 -12.53
N ARG A 19 -18.40 -6.03 -12.91
CA ARG A 19 -17.87 -6.87 -13.99
C ARG A 19 -16.43 -7.32 -13.77
N GLY A 20 -16.09 -7.64 -12.52
CA GLY A 20 -14.79 -8.17 -12.13
C GLY A 20 -14.93 -9.41 -11.26
N ARG A 21 -13.80 -10.08 -11.05
CA ARG A 21 -13.69 -11.21 -10.13
C ARG A 21 -13.29 -10.71 -8.76
N VAL A 22 -14.23 -10.64 -7.84
CA VAL A 22 -14.03 -10.09 -6.50
C VAL A 22 -13.63 -11.20 -5.53
N LEU A 23 -12.53 -11.01 -4.79
CA LEU A 23 -12.14 -11.90 -3.71
C LEU A 23 -13.02 -11.64 -2.47
N GLY A 24 -13.93 -12.58 -2.19
CA GLY A 24 -14.73 -12.62 -0.98
C GLY A 24 -14.18 -13.63 0.03
N GLU A 25 -14.92 -13.87 1.11
CA GLU A 25 -14.56 -14.83 2.16
C GLU A 25 -14.42 -16.26 1.64
N ASP A 26 -15.28 -16.66 0.70
CA ASP A 26 -15.32 -18.02 0.14
C ASP A 26 -14.51 -18.16 -1.17
N GLY A 27 -13.67 -17.17 -1.50
CA GLY A 27 -12.88 -17.15 -2.73
C GLY A 27 -13.39 -16.14 -3.76
N PHE A 28 -12.94 -16.31 -5.02
CA PHE A 28 -13.30 -15.39 -6.10
C PHE A 28 -14.72 -15.61 -6.63
N ARG A 29 -15.44 -14.51 -6.81
CA ARG A 29 -16.81 -14.50 -7.33
C ARG A 29 -16.95 -13.48 -8.45
N ASP A 30 -17.70 -13.84 -9.49
CA ASP A 30 -17.94 -13.01 -10.68
C ASP A 30 -19.29 -12.27 -10.61
N ASP A 31 -20.11 -12.59 -9.60
CA ASP A 31 -21.48 -12.07 -9.41
C ASP A 31 -21.56 -11.00 -8.30
N LEU A 32 -20.44 -10.35 -7.99
CA LEU A 32 -20.39 -9.31 -6.95
C LEU A 32 -20.14 -7.94 -7.54
N THR A 33 -20.79 -6.94 -6.94
CA THR A 33 -20.42 -5.52 -7.03
C THR A 33 -19.82 -5.06 -5.71
N VAL A 34 -18.89 -4.11 -5.80
CA VAL A 34 -18.31 -3.46 -4.63
C VAL A 34 -18.74 -2.00 -4.63
N VAL A 35 -19.47 -1.60 -3.58
CA VAL A 35 -19.90 -0.23 -3.37
C VAL A 35 -18.89 0.45 -2.44
N ILE A 36 -18.36 1.58 -2.90
CA ILE A 36 -17.41 2.40 -2.14
C ILE A 36 -18.08 3.75 -1.90
N GLU A 37 -18.16 4.16 -0.64
CA GLU A 37 -18.66 5.47 -0.22
C GLU A 37 -17.58 6.17 0.61
N ASP A 38 -17.24 7.39 0.22
CA ASP A 38 -16.20 8.21 0.87
C ASP A 38 -14.88 7.46 1.12
N GLY A 39 -14.46 6.68 0.11
CA GLY A 39 -13.20 5.92 0.16
C GLY A 39 -13.25 4.65 1.03
N ARG A 40 -14.43 4.21 1.47
CA ARG A 40 -14.63 2.99 2.25
C ARG A 40 -15.54 2.02 1.52
N ILE A 41 -15.28 0.73 1.66
CA ILE A 41 -16.19 -0.30 1.17
C ILE A 41 -17.45 -0.25 2.04
N ALA A 42 -18.56 0.21 1.45
CA ALA A 42 -19.86 0.29 2.11
C ALA A 42 -20.62 -1.03 2.00
N ALA A 43 -20.53 -1.71 0.86
CA ALA A 43 -21.21 -2.98 0.64
C ALA A 43 -20.48 -3.88 -0.38
N LEU A 44 -20.68 -5.19 -0.21
CA LEU A 44 -20.47 -6.22 -1.21
C LEU A 44 -21.83 -6.80 -1.54
N GLU A 45 -22.32 -6.56 -2.74
CA GLU A 45 -23.67 -6.93 -3.13
C GLU A 45 -23.64 -7.92 -4.31
N ARG A 46 -24.68 -8.75 -4.39
CA ARG A 46 -24.82 -9.58 -5.57
C ARG A 46 -25.24 -8.72 -6.76
N ASP A 47 -24.52 -8.83 -7.87
CA ASP A 47 -24.88 -8.15 -9.11
C ASP A 47 -26.12 -8.84 -9.71
N PRO A 48 -27.25 -8.14 -9.82
CA PRO A 48 -28.47 -8.75 -10.33
C PRO A 48 -28.39 -9.04 -11.84
N ASP A 49 -27.53 -8.33 -12.57
CA ASP A 49 -27.32 -8.51 -14.00
C ASP A 49 -25.88 -8.14 -14.37
N PRO A 50 -24.93 -9.10 -14.21
CA PRO A 50 -23.51 -8.86 -14.50
C PRO A 50 -23.21 -8.47 -15.95
N GLU A 51 -24.10 -8.78 -16.88
CA GLU A 51 -23.96 -8.44 -18.30
C GLU A 51 -24.52 -7.03 -18.65
N ALA A 52 -25.25 -6.41 -17.72
CA ALA A 52 -25.77 -5.07 -17.94
C ALA A 52 -24.67 -4.05 -18.21
N PRO A 53 -24.87 -3.09 -19.13
CA PRO A 53 -23.91 -2.04 -19.39
C PRO A 53 -23.58 -1.23 -18.15
N VAL A 54 -22.30 -0.89 -17.99
CA VAL A 54 -21.82 -0.02 -16.90
C VAL A 54 -22.32 1.41 -17.12
N ARG A 55 -22.87 2.01 -16.08
CA ARG A 55 -23.48 3.35 -16.09
C ARG A 55 -22.53 4.41 -15.55
N ALA A 56 -22.93 5.69 -15.68
CA ALA A 56 -22.21 6.78 -15.02
C ALA A 56 -22.15 6.56 -13.50
N GLY A 57 -21.01 6.82 -12.87
CA GLY A 57 -20.76 6.52 -11.46
C GLY A 57 -20.34 5.10 -11.17
N GLN A 58 -20.23 4.25 -12.19
CA GLN A 58 -19.74 2.89 -12.07
C GLN A 58 -18.41 2.73 -12.79
N VAL A 59 -17.55 1.85 -12.27
CA VAL A 59 -16.26 1.47 -12.86
C VAL A 59 -16.37 0.05 -13.38
N ASP A 60 -16.07 -0.12 -14.66
CA ASP A 60 -15.97 -1.42 -15.30
C ASP A 60 -14.60 -2.04 -14.99
N LEU A 61 -14.59 -3.19 -14.36
CA LEU A 61 -13.36 -3.93 -14.09
C LEU A 61 -12.93 -4.80 -15.28
N ASP A 62 -13.78 -4.88 -16.33
CA ASP A 62 -13.50 -5.60 -17.59
C ASP A 62 -12.96 -7.03 -17.37
N GLY A 63 -13.58 -7.79 -16.48
CA GLY A 63 -13.15 -9.13 -16.08
C GLY A 63 -11.89 -9.15 -15.20
N GLY A 64 -11.37 -7.99 -14.82
CA GLY A 64 -10.20 -7.86 -13.95
C GLY A 64 -10.45 -8.41 -12.54
N TRP A 65 -9.38 -8.67 -11.83
CA TRP A 65 -9.43 -9.21 -10.49
C TRP A 65 -9.42 -8.08 -9.46
N LEU A 66 -10.37 -8.12 -8.53
CA LEU A 66 -10.46 -7.20 -7.41
C LEU A 66 -10.18 -7.95 -6.11
N LEU A 67 -9.13 -7.54 -5.43
CA LEU A 67 -8.68 -8.12 -4.16
C LEU A 67 -8.16 -7.00 -3.25
N PRO A 68 -8.06 -7.24 -1.93
CA PRO A 68 -7.40 -6.30 -1.02
C PRO A 68 -6.00 -5.96 -1.50
N GLY A 69 -5.62 -4.68 -1.39
CA GLY A 69 -4.26 -4.26 -1.72
C GLY A 69 -3.23 -4.95 -0.82
N PHE A 70 -2.04 -5.18 -1.36
CA PHE A 70 -0.97 -5.83 -0.61
C PHE A 70 -0.43 -4.91 0.50
N ILE A 71 -0.11 -5.53 1.64
CA ILE A 71 0.65 -4.90 2.72
C ILE A 71 2.04 -5.54 2.72
N ASP A 72 3.06 -4.73 2.45
CA ASP A 72 4.44 -5.18 2.42
C ASP A 72 5.16 -4.74 3.69
N ALA A 73 5.47 -5.71 4.55
CA ALA A 73 6.08 -5.45 5.85
C ALA A 73 7.60 -5.26 5.80
N GLN A 74 8.24 -5.44 4.62
CA GLN A 74 9.69 -5.30 4.48
C GLN A 74 10.06 -4.75 3.10
N VAL A 75 10.23 -3.42 3.02
CA VAL A 75 10.56 -2.71 1.77
C VAL A 75 11.84 -1.91 1.94
N ASN A 76 12.98 -2.46 1.48
CA ASN A 76 14.28 -1.79 1.59
C ASN A 76 14.44 -0.62 0.60
N GLY A 77 13.65 -0.59 -0.48
CA GLY A 77 13.69 0.48 -1.46
C GLY A 77 12.75 0.29 -2.62
N GLY A 78 12.72 1.25 -3.54
CA GLY A 78 11.90 1.23 -4.75
C GLY A 78 12.05 2.53 -5.53
N GLY A 79 11.69 2.50 -6.83
CA GLY A 79 11.77 3.70 -7.65
C GLY A 79 13.17 4.30 -7.80
N GLY A 80 14.21 3.46 -7.72
CA GLY A 80 15.61 3.90 -7.76
C GLY A 80 16.15 4.41 -6.42
N VAL A 81 15.39 4.31 -5.34
CA VAL A 81 15.78 4.76 -3.99
C VAL A 81 15.98 3.55 -3.08
N LEU A 82 17.10 3.50 -2.37
CA LEU A 82 17.34 2.62 -1.24
C LEU A 82 17.11 3.40 0.06
N PHE A 83 16.29 2.91 0.97
CA PHE A 83 15.88 3.64 2.17
C PHE A 83 17.07 4.00 3.08
N ASN A 84 18.07 3.11 3.24
CA ASN A 84 19.29 3.41 3.98
C ASN A 84 20.08 4.61 3.41
N ASN A 85 20.05 4.79 2.07
CA ASN A 85 20.79 5.87 1.42
C ASN A 85 20.03 7.20 1.46
N VAL A 86 18.70 7.15 1.44
CA VAL A 86 17.83 8.34 1.41
C VAL A 86 16.69 8.16 2.43
N PRO A 87 17.02 8.18 3.74
CA PRO A 87 16.03 8.06 4.81
C PRO A 87 15.33 9.41 5.04
N THR A 88 14.62 9.89 4.02
CA THR A 88 13.90 11.18 4.03
C THR A 88 12.46 11.00 3.63
N LEU A 89 11.62 12.00 3.91
CA LEU A 89 10.22 12.02 3.50
C LEU A 89 10.07 11.79 2.00
N GLU A 90 10.90 12.47 1.19
CA GLU A 90 10.88 12.37 -0.27
C GLU A 90 11.27 10.96 -0.75
N GLY A 91 12.30 10.37 -0.12
CA GLY A 91 12.73 9.00 -0.38
C GLY A 91 11.63 7.99 -0.09
N ILE A 92 10.96 8.13 1.06
CA ILE A 92 9.82 7.29 1.45
C ILE A 92 8.66 7.44 0.46
N ALA A 93 8.32 8.67 0.07
CA ALA A 93 7.25 8.93 -0.88
C ALA A 93 7.54 8.31 -2.27
N ALA A 94 8.80 8.38 -2.72
CA ALA A 94 9.24 7.76 -3.97
C ALA A 94 9.10 6.22 -3.91
N ILE A 95 9.55 5.60 -2.82
CA ILE A 95 9.41 4.16 -2.57
C ILE A 95 7.93 3.75 -2.57
N ALA A 96 7.09 4.44 -1.79
CA ALA A 96 5.66 4.15 -1.70
C ALA A 96 4.97 4.27 -3.06
N THR A 97 5.29 5.31 -3.83
CA THR A 97 4.75 5.52 -5.19
C THR A 97 5.14 4.39 -6.14
N ALA A 98 6.39 3.91 -6.06
CA ALA A 98 6.87 2.83 -6.91
C ALA A 98 6.12 1.52 -6.65
N HIS A 99 5.94 1.15 -5.37
CA HIS A 99 5.28 -0.10 -4.99
C HIS A 99 3.77 -0.08 -5.24
N ARG A 100 3.12 1.10 -5.11
CA ARG A 100 1.69 1.26 -5.42
C ARG A 100 1.33 0.83 -6.84
N ARG A 101 2.20 1.04 -7.80
CA ARG A 101 1.99 0.65 -9.20
C ARG A 101 1.80 -0.87 -9.37
N PHE A 102 2.20 -1.66 -8.37
CA PHE A 102 2.10 -3.12 -8.35
C PHE A 102 1.07 -3.65 -7.34
N GLY A 103 0.20 -2.75 -6.83
CA GLY A 103 -0.90 -3.14 -5.95
C GLY A 103 -0.58 -3.10 -4.45
N THR A 104 0.60 -2.61 -4.04
CA THR A 104 0.91 -2.38 -2.63
C THR A 104 0.17 -1.14 -2.13
N THR A 105 -0.71 -1.30 -1.17
CA THR A 105 -1.49 -0.22 -0.55
C THR A 105 -1.01 0.16 0.84
N GLY A 106 -0.19 -0.70 1.47
CA GLY A 106 0.46 -0.46 2.74
C GLY A 106 1.88 -1.00 2.75
N LEU A 107 2.83 -0.27 3.33
CA LEU A 107 4.21 -0.74 3.44
C LEU A 107 4.92 -0.20 4.69
N LEU A 108 5.95 -0.95 5.10
CA LEU A 108 6.93 -0.51 6.09
C LEU A 108 8.28 -0.30 5.39
N PRO A 109 8.72 0.96 5.18
CA PRO A 109 10.10 1.20 4.77
C PRO A 109 11.06 0.51 5.72
N THR A 110 11.99 -0.27 5.17
CA THR A 110 12.90 -1.12 5.95
C THR A 110 14.29 -0.54 5.95
N LEU A 111 14.78 -0.21 7.14
CA LEU A 111 16.15 0.18 7.37
C LEU A 111 16.94 -1.03 7.87
N ILE A 112 17.97 -1.46 7.15
CA ILE A 112 18.93 -2.44 7.65
C ILE A 112 19.85 -1.78 8.68
N SER A 113 20.59 -2.58 9.44
CA SER A 113 21.52 -2.11 10.48
C SER A 113 22.37 -0.94 9.96
N ASP A 114 22.40 0.15 10.73
CA ASP A 114 23.15 1.34 10.43
C ASP A 114 23.59 2.01 11.75
N ARG A 115 24.29 3.16 11.63
CA ARG A 115 24.66 3.95 12.79
C ARG A 115 23.42 4.48 13.52
N PRO A 116 23.48 4.65 14.86
CA PRO A 116 22.31 5.10 15.64
C PRO A 116 21.69 6.40 15.13
N GLU A 117 22.51 7.32 14.63
CA GLU A 117 22.05 8.61 14.12
C GLU A 117 21.23 8.45 12.83
N VAL A 118 21.64 7.52 11.96
CA VAL A 118 20.90 7.18 10.73
C VAL A 118 19.59 6.52 11.08
N MET A 119 19.60 5.59 12.05
CA MET A 119 18.39 4.92 12.53
C MET A 119 17.39 5.92 13.14
N ALA A 120 17.86 6.84 13.97
CA ALA A 120 17.03 7.89 14.55
C ALA A 120 16.43 8.79 13.47
N GLY A 121 17.24 9.24 12.52
CA GLY A 121 16.78 10.05 11.39
C GLY A 121 15.74 9.33 10.52
N ALA A 122 15.92 8.03 10.27
CA ALA A 122 14.96 7.22 9.51
C ALA A 122 13.61 7.10 10.23
N ILE A 123 13.62 6.90 11.56
CA ILE A 123 12.40 6.88 12.38
C ILE A 123 11.67 8.22 12.29
N ASP A 124 12.39 9.32 12.41
CA ASP A 124 11.81 10.66 12.32
C ASP A 124 11.27 10.96 10.91
N ALA A 125 11.96 10.52 9.86
CA ALA A 125 11.48 10.66 8.49
C ALA A 125 10.16 9.89 8.25
N VAL A 126 10.04 8.67 8.80
CA VAL A 126 8.79 7.90 8.71
C VAL A 126 7.66 8.58 9.50
N ARG A 127 7.93 9.11 10.70
CA ARG A 127 6.93 9.89 11.45
C ARG A 127 6.44 11.09 10.64
N GLN A 128 7.36 11.82 10.00
CA GLN A 128 7.02 12.95 9.14
C GLN A 128 6.19 12.50 7.93
N ALA A 129 6.55 11.39 7.28
CA ALA A 129 5.81 10.85 6.15
C ALA A 129 4.37 10.47 6.52
N ILE A 130 4.16 9.84 7.68
CA ILE A 130 2.83 9.51 8.21
C ILE A 130 2.06 10.79 8.53
N ALA A 131 2.67 11.76 9.21
CA ALA A 131 2.03 13.02 9.57
C ALA A 131 1.66 13.86 8.34
N ALA A 132 2.47 13.80 7.28
CA ALA A 132 2.19 14.43 5.99
C ALA A 132 1.17 13.68 5.14
N GLY A 133 0.67 12.53 5.61
CA GLY A 133 -0.30 11.73 4.89
C GLY A 133 0.25 11.07 3.63
N VAL A 134 1.55 10.71 3.59
CA VAL A 134 2.12 9.95 2.47
C VAL A 134 1.37 8.63 2.36
N PRO A 135 0.65 8.40 1.24
CA PRO A 135 -0.25 7.28 1.17
C PRO A 135 0.49 5.93 1.23
N GLY A 136 -0.03 5.02 2.04
CA GLY A 136 0.48 3.65 2.16
C GLY A 136 1.64 3.48 3.16
N VAL A 137 2.17 4.54 3.76
CA VAL A 137 3.20 4.41 4.80
C VAL A 137 2.54 4.09 6.13
N LEU A 138 2.75 2.87 6.66
CA LEU A 138 2.11 2.37 7.88
C LEU A 138 2.99 2.46 9.11
N GLY A 139 4.31 2.51 8.93
CA GLY A 139 5.31 2.49 10.00
C GLY A 139 6.69 2.27 9.43
N ILE A 140 7.62 1.84 10.26
CA ILE A 140 8.99 1.48 9.88
C ILE A 140 9.28 0.03 10.28
N HIS A 141 10.01 -0.69 9.46
CA HIS A 141 10.67 -1.93 9.84
C HIS A 141 12.16 -1.68 10.08
N LEU A 142 12.66 -2.06 11.25
CA LEU A 142 14.09 -2.00 11.59
C LEU A 142 14.67 -3.42 11.57
N GLU A 143 15.53 -3.67 10.58
CA GLU A 143 16.23 -4.94 10.45
C GLU A 143 17.60 -4.84 11.14
N GLY A 144 17.64 -5.26 12.37
CA GLY A 144 18.79 -5.06 13.28
C GLY A 144 18.56 -3.88 14.24
N PRO A 145 19.60 -3.43 14.99
CA PRO A 145 21.04 -3.77 14.90
C PRO A 145 21.46 -5.04 15.70
N TYR A 146 20.55 -5.73 16.35
CA TYR A 146 20.83 -6.90 17.21
C TYR A 146 20.84 -8.19 16.36
N ILE A 147 21.85 -8.33 15.51
CA ILE A 147 22.01 -9.46 14.59
C ILE A 147 23.20 -10.31 15.03
N ALA A 148 23.01 -11.63 15.08
CA ALA A 148 24.10 -12.56 15.35
C ALA A 148 25.13 -12.48 14.19
N PRO A 149 26.45 -12.33 14.48
CA PRO A 149 27.48 -12.19 13.45
C PRO A 149 27.48 -13.33 12.42
N ALA A 150 27.17 -14.56 12.83
CA ALA A 150 27.06 -15.71 11.94
C ALA A 150 25.87 -15.67 10.97
N ARG A 151 24.93 -14.73 11.16
CA ARG A 151 23.72 -14.54 10.37
C ARG A 151 23.66 -13.15 9.73
N ARG A 152 24.79 -12.48 9.61
CA ARG A 152 24.86 -11.07 9.17
C ARG A 152 24.26 -10.80 7.77
N GLY A 153 24.28 -11.78 6.87
CA GLY A 153 23.83 -11.54 5.49
C GLY A 153 24.59 -10.38 4.84
N THR A 154 23.84 -9.40 4.34
CA THR A 154 24.37 -8.19 3.68
C THR A 154 24.68 -7.05 4.66
N HIS A 155 24.36 -7.21 5.94
CA HIS A 155 24.56 -6.16 6.94
C HIS A 155 26.06 -5.91 7.22
N ASP A 156 26.41 -4.66 7.50
CA ASP A 156 27.74 -4.30 7.99
C ASP A 156 27.85 -4.67 9.48
N ALA A 157 28.71 -5.63 9.78
CA ALA A 157 28.91 -6.09 11.15
C ALA A 157 29.42 -4.99 12.10
N SER A 158 30.04 -3.91 11.60
CA SER A 158 30.48 -2.78 12.42
C SER A 158 29.32 -2.00 13.04
N THR A 159 28.11 -2.13 12.48
CA THR A 159 26.89 -1.46 12.98
C THR A 159 26.13 -2.30 14.01
N PHE A 160 26.53 -3.53 14.24
CA PHE A 160 25.84 -4.42 15.17
C PHE A 160 25.97 -3.96 16.63
N ARG A 161 24.96 -4.27 17.40
CA ARG A 161 24.91 -4.00 18.85
C ARG A 161 24.69 -5.31 19.59
N VAL A 162 25.20 -5.33 20.81
CA VAL A 162 24.93 -6.40 21.78
C VAL A 162 23.76 -5.93 22.65
N PRO A 163 22.77 -6.79 22.94
CA PRO A 163 21.65 -6.47 23.84
C PRO A 163 22.10 -6.01 25.23
#